data_a3e259a0d28bbb583992d9be43842f6f
#
_entry.id   a3e259a0d28bbb583992d9be43842f6f
#
_cell.length_a   1.000
_cell.length_b   1.000
_cell.length_c   1.000
_cell.angle_alpha   90.00
_cell.angle_beta   90.00
_cell.angle_gamma   90.00
#
_symmetry.space_group_name_H-M   'P 1'
#
loop_
_entity.id
_entity.type
_entity.pdbx_description
1 polymer ?
#
loop_
_entity_poly.entity_id
_entity_poly.type
_entity_poly.pdbx_seq_one_letter_code
_entity_poly.pdbx_strand_id
1 'polypeptide(L)' 'MSALEKLKQLEPIQFRYKEEIDPTQPLRAGFSAQQVQKVIPEAVHEVNGVLMLDLNVLKNYLCMAREELLAESFRE' A
#
# COMPACT_ATOMS: atom_id res chain seq x y z
N MET A 1 15.64 1.39 -7.03
CA MET A 1 14.26 1.73 -7.44
C MET A 1 13.72 2.82 -6.53
N SER A 2 13.13 3.87 -7.11
CA SER A 2 12.58 4.98 -6.33
C SER A 2 11.28 4.59 -5.63
N ALA A 3 10.88 5.40 -4.64
CA ALA A 3 9.61 5.19 -3.94
C ALA A 3 8.43 5.26 -4.92
N LEU A 4 8.47 6.21 -5.84
CA LEU A 4 7.41 6.37 -6.84
C LEU A 4 7.31 5.14 -7.75
N GLU A 5 8.43 4.61 -8.21
CA GLU A 5 8.45 3.41 -9.05
C GLU A 5 7.92 2.19 -8.32
N LYS A 6 8.24 2.04 -7.05
CA LYS A 6 7.69 0.96 -6.22
C LYS A 6 6.18 1.07 -6.09
N LEU A 7 5.68 2.26 -5.79
CA LEU A 7 4.25 2.49 -5.62
C LEU A 7 3.47 2.27 -6.92
N LYS A 8 4.05 2.59 -8.08
CA LYS A 8 3.42 2.36 -9.37
C LYS A 8 3.21 0.88 -9.69
N GLN A 9 3.95 -0.01 -9.05
CA GLN A 9 3.79 -1.45 -9.22
C GLN A 9 2.64 -2.01 -8.40
N LEU A 10 2.11 -1.24 -7.45
CA LEU A 10 0.98 -1.66 -6.63
C LEU A 10 -0.33 -1.36 -7.36
N GLU A 11 -1.21 -2.36 -7.42
CA GLU A 11 -2.54 -2.21 -7.99
C GLU A 11 -3.56 -2.17 -6.86
N PRO A 12 -4.38 -1.10 -6.76
CA PRO A 12 -5.43 -1.06 -5.76
C PRO A 12 -6.49 -2.12 -6.08
N ILE A 13 -7.03 -2.72 -5.04
CA ILE A 13 -8.10 -3.68 -5.15
C ILE A 13 -9.35 -3.16 -4.42
N GLN A 14 -10.51 -3.62 -4.86
CA GLN A 14 -11.76 -3.40 -4.16
C GLN A 14 -12.16 -4.70 -3.48
N PHE A 15 -12.62 -4.61 -2.24
CA PHE A 15 -12.95 -5.79 -1.47
C PHE A 15 -14.05 -5.47 -0.45
N ARG A 16 -14.67 -6.54 0.06
CA ARG A 16 -15.60 -6.45 1.17
C ARG A 16 -15.14 -7.40 2.25
N TYR A 17 -15.21 -6.94 3.50
CA TYR A 17 -14.97 -7.84 4.62
C TYR A 17 -16.11 -8.84 4.70
N LYS A 18 -15.78 -10.03 5.24
CA LYS A 18 -16.80 -11.04 5.50
C LYS A 18 -17.86 -10.49 6.48
N GLU A 19 -19.08 -10.96 6.35
CA GLU A 19 -20.18 -10.56 7.23
C GLU A 19 -19.86 -10.74 8.71
N GLU A 20 -19.07 -11.74 9.03
CA GLU A 20 -18.62 -12.03 10.40
C GLU A 20 -17.75 -10.90 10.98
N ILE A 21 -17.00 -10.20 10.13
CA ILE A 21 -16.11 -9.08 10.53
C ILE A 21 -16.87 -7.77 10.45
N ASP A 22 -17.60 -7.56 9.37
CA ASP A 22 -18.38 -6.33 9.15
C ASP A 22 -19.72 -6.70 8.52
N PRO A 23 -20.82 -6.72 9.32
CA PRO A 23 -22.13 -7.09 8.81
C PRO A 23 -22.67 -6.17 7.72
N THR A 24 -22.19 -4.93 7.64
CA THR A 24 -22.62 -3.97 6.63
C THR A 24 -22.01 -4.26 5.26
N GLN A 25 -20.91 -4.99 5.22
CA GLN A 25 -20.17 -5.36 4.01
C GLN A 25 -19.96 -4.19 3.04
N PRO A 26 -19.47 -3.02 3.50
CA PRO A 26 -19.25 -1.90 2.59
C PRO A 26 -18.11 -2.24 1.62
N LEU A 27 -18.22 -1.75 0.39
CA LEU A 27 -17.14 -1.87 -0.58
C LEU A 27 -15.98 -0.97 -0.14
N ARG A 28 -14.79 -1.56 -0.04
CA ARG A 28 -13.58 -0.86 0.37
C ARG A 28 -12.53 -0.96 -0.72
N ALA A 29 -11.64 0.01 -0.75
CA ALA A 29 -10.47 -0.01 -1.64
C ALA A 29 -9.19 -0.08 -0.81
N GLY A 30 -8.21 -0.77 -1.33
CA GLY A 30 -6.92 -0.90 -0.65
C GLY A 30 -5.95 -1.73 -1.46
N PHE A 31 -4.92 -2.24 -0.81
CA PHE A 31 -3.90 -3.04 -1.47
C PHE A 31 -3.83 -4.43 -0.84
N SER A 32 -3.52 -5.41 -1.69
CA SER A 32 -3.24 -6.75 -1.20
C SER A 32 -1.91 -6.78 -0.45
N ALA A 33 -1.90 -7.32 0.76
CA ALA A 33 -0.67 -7.47 1.55
C ALA A 33 0.37 -8.32 0.82
N GLN A 34 -0.05 -9.34 0.08
CA GLN A 34 0.85 -10.18 -0.71
C GLN A 34 1.55 -9.39 -1.81
N GLN A 35 0.83 -8.50 -2.47
CA GLN A 35 1.38 -7.65 -3.51
C GLN A 35 2.37 -6.62 -2.93
N VAL A 36 2.00 -6.00 -1.82
CA VAL A 36 2.86 -5.05 -1.13
C VAL A 36 4.15 -5.74 -0.66
N GLN A 37 4.05 -6.97 -0.16
CA GLN A 37 5.21 -7.73 0.29
C GLN A 37 6.24 -7.96 -0.83
N LYS A 38 5.79 -8.14 -2.06
CA LYS A 38 6.68 -8.32 -3.21
C LYS A 38 7.45 -7.04 -3.57
N VAL A 39 6.84 -5.89 -3.36
CA VAL A 39 7.40 -4.60 -3.78
C VAL A 39 8.08 -3.88 -2.62
N ILE A 40 7.43 -3.85 -1.46
CA ILE A 40 7.87 -3.15 -0.26
C ILE A 40 7.75 -4.12 0.93
N PRO A 41 8.66 -5.10 1.04
CA PRO A 41 8.55 -6.11 2.10
C PRO A 41 8.59 -5.53 3.52
N GLU A 42 9.28 -4.41 3.73
CA GLU A 42 9.32 -3.75 5.03
C GLU A 42 7.96 -3.19 5.48
N ALA A 43 7.01 -3.07 4.58
CA ALA A 43 5.66 -2.59 4.90
C ALA A 43 4.71 -3.71 5.31
N VAL A 44 5.18 -4.96 5.34
CA VAL A 44 4.33 -6.11 5.66
C VAL A 44 4.95 -6.90 6.82
N HIS A 45 4.13 -7.18 7.81
CA HIS A 45 4.51 -8.01 8.96
C HIS A 45 3.60 -9.23 9.02
N GLU A 46 4.18 -10.37 9.35
CA GLU A 46 3.42 -11.59 9.56
C GLU A 46 3.19 -11.81 11.05
N VAL A 47 1.94 -11.93 11.44
CA VAL A 47 1.54 -12.20 12.83
C VAL A 47 0.57 -13.39 12.80
N ASN A 48 0.95 -14.47 13.44
CA ASN A 48 0.14 -15.69 13.52
C ASN A 48 -0.35 -16.19 12.15
N GLY A 49 0.52 -16.14 11.14
CA GLY A 49 0.18 -16.56 9.78
C GLY A 49 -0.63 -15.56 8.98
N VAL A 50 -0.90 -14.39 9.52
CA VAL A 50 -1.65 -13.34 8.84
C VAL A 50 -0.71 -12.21 8.43
N LEU A 51 -0.78 -11.80 7.17
CA LEU A 51 -0.01 -10.65 6.68
C LEU A 51 -0.72 -9.35 7.05
N MET A 52 0.01 -8.46 7.69
CA MET A 52 -0.49 -7.17 8.12
C MET A 52 0.31 -6.04 7.48
N LEU A 53 -0.38 -5.03 6.98
CA LEU A 53 0.26 -3.86 6.39
C LEU A 53 0.67 -2.87 7.48
N ASP A 54 1.91 -2.39 7.39
CA ASP A 54 2.38 -1.29 8.21
C ASP A 54 2.09 0.03 7.49
N LEU A 55 1.04 0.70 7.92
CA LEU A 55 0.59 1.94 7.29
C LEU A 55 1.60 3.08 7.44
N ASN A 56 2.41 3.07 8.49
CA ASN A 56 3.43 4.09 8.68
C ASN A 56 4.53 3.97 7.62
N VAL A 57 4.94 2.77 7.31
CA VAL A 57 5.94 2.53 6.24
C VAL A 57 5.37 2.95 4.89
N LEU A 58 4.13 2.56 4.59
CA LEU A 58 3.47 2.96 3.35
C LEU A 58 3.34 4.48 3.25
N LYS A 59 2.97 5.13 4.34
CA LYS A 59 2.88 6.59 4.39
C LYS A 59 4.21 7.26 4.07
N ASN A 60 5.31 6.73 4.61
CA ASN A 60 6.63 7.25 4.33
C ASN A 60 6.99 7.13 2.85
N TYR A 61 6.67 6.01 2.21
CA TYR A 61 6.87 5.83 0.78
C TYR A 61 6.02 6.81 -0.04
N LEU A 62 4.78 7.06 0.38
CA LEU A 62 3.93 8.05 -0.27
C LEU A 62 4.51 9.47 -0.17
N CYS A 63 5.05 9.83 1.00
CA CYS A 63 5.71 11.12 1.18
C CYS A 63 6.95 11.25 0.28
N MET A 64 7.77 10.21 0.20
CA MET A 64 8.94 10.18 -0.67
C MET A 64 8.55 10.30 -2.14
N ALA A 65 7.51 9.59 -2.55
CA ALA A 65 7.01 9.64 -3.92
C ALA A 65 6.47 11.04 -4.27
N ARG A 66 5.80 11.69 -3.32
CA ARG A 66 5.32 13.05 -3.50
C ARG A 66 6.48 14.02 -3.73
N GLU A 67 7.55 13.90 -2.95
CA GLU A 67 8.73 14.73 -3.12
C GLU A 67 9.40 14.49 -4.47
N GLU A 68 9.47 13.24 -4.93
CA GLU A 68 9.99 12.91 -6.26
C GLU A 68 9.17 13.55 -7.37
N LEU A 69 7.85 13.51 -7.26
CA LEU A 69 6.95 14.16 -8.22
C LEU A 69 7.13 15.68 -8.24
N LEU A 70 7.26 16.29 -7.07
CA LEU A 70 7.50 17.73 -6.96
C LEU A 70 8.84 18.12 -7.58
N ALA A 71 9.88 17.32 -7.36
CA ALA A 71 11.19 17.56 -7.96
C ALA A 71 11.12 17.49 -9.49
N GLU A 72 10.39 16.52 -10.04
CA GLU A 72 10.17 16.41 -11.49
C GLU A 72 9.42 17.61 -12.04
N SER A 73 8.46 18.15 -11.29
CA SER A 73 7.69 19.31 -11.71
C SER A 73 8.53 20.59 -11.85
N PHE A 74 9.63 20.66 -11.13
CA PHE A 74 10.56 21.79 -11.17
C PHE A 74 11.72 21.60 -12.16
N ARG A 75 11.79 20.46 -12.80
CA ARG A 75 12.77 20.20 -13.85
C ARG A 75 12.17 20.59 -15.20
N GLU A 76 12.78 21.51 -15.86
CA GLU A 76 12.45 21.88 -17.21
C GLU A 76 13.66 21.83 -18.11
#